data_037d2b3e37668e2bed6b59236b25a16a
#
_entry.id   037d2b3e37668e2bed6b59236b25a16a
#
_cell.length_a   1.000
_cell.length_b   1.000
_cell.length_c   1.000
_cell.angle_alpha   90.00
_cell.angle_beta   90.00
_cell.angle_gamma   90.00
#
_symmetry.space_group_name_H-M   'P 1'
#
loop_
_entity.id
_entity.type
_entity.pdbx_description
1 polymer ?
#
loop_
_entity_poly.entity_id
_entity_poly.type
_entity_poly.pdbx_seq_one_letter_code
_entity_poly.pdbx_strand_id
1 'polypeptide(L)'
;PLRASTNLSPSGRLSANLDATITEEKGKDLGIQASGSLTVRDLRLKDARTEKVYAVLRRLSADTFRFSSASSSFEAKEMLLDLLRMDVVLNADKTLDILESIPKKQTGQEPSSPFRFSVASLRLQDAALLFRDQAHGSVSAVQDINATVSGLSSSGGLSDIVLTGQIGGAPITLSGSCNPFSTPPAAKLAFTAKGVDLARYSAYTRAYLGYPVVQGRLDLESAFATSGWTFSLDNHIRLEKPVLGPKDTRPGAPDYPVSLGFALLEDLRGNIALDLPISGRLDDAALQVGGLVGKALGGLFTKVVTSPFALLGGIIGLVTPGDPALQVIAFPPGDTRINPAAQGRLKRIAKALEERPRVKIELIGMYEPASDTRGLKRLRVLRKVQARQYAALPAKQRAANSVGATKLSSGEYERFLLHVYKASPAGRKAKGNEEPDIMEQKLQALETVTQADLEALARSRAEEVRAFLLKHGPGLGKRVNIASKGGLPDVRSGTAQVEIQLR
;
A
#
# COMPACT_ATOMS: atom_id res chain seq x y z
N PRO A 1 32.52 23.42 31.64
CA PRO A 1 32.67 22.03 31.25
C PRO A 1 32.02 21.74 29.85
N LEU A 2 30.96 22.43 29.46
CA LEU A 2 30.28 22.22 28.16
C LEU A 2 31.11 22.64 26.93
N ARG A 3 32.15 23.44 27.08
CA ARG A 3 33.02 23.91 25.96
C ARG A 3 33.97 22.84 25.40
N ALA A 4 34.23 21.78 26.11
CA ALA A 4 35.27 20.82 25.72
C ALA A 4 34.81 19.69 24.80
N SER A 5 33.51 19.54 24.55
CA SER A 5 32.97 18.35 23.86
C SER A 5 32.01 18.62 22.69
N THR A 6 31.65 19.84 22.38
CA THR A 6 30.79 20.17 21.25
C THR A 6 31.24 21.41 20.49
N ASN A 7 31.03 21.41 19.15
CA ASN A 7 31.21 22.64 18.35
C ASN A 7 30.00 23.58 18.51
N LEU A 8 29.01 23.23 19.34
CA LEU A 8 27.86 24.08 19.61
C LEU A 8 28.19 25.16 20.62
N SER A 9 27.95 26.41 20.24
CA SER A 9 28.18 27.61 21.06
C SER A 9 26.85 28.22 21.46
N PRO A 10 26.42 28.09 22.74
CA PRO A 10 25.27 28.79 23.24
C PRO A 10 25.58 30.24 23.59
N SER A 11 24.68 31.16 23.27
CA SER A 11 24.71 32.56 23.73
C SER A 11 23.29 32.97 24.17
N GLY A 12 23.23 33.83 25.19
CA GLY A 12 21.92 34.26 25.74
C GLY A 12 22.14 35.00 27.07
N ARG A 13 21.05 35.44 27.69
CA ARG A 13 21.03 36.12 28.98
C ARG A 13 20.43 35.22 30.04
N LEU A 14 21.20 34.90 31.08
CA LEU A 14 20.75 34.14 32.23
C LEU A 14 20.38 35.07 33.36
N SER A 15 19.20 34.87 33.94
CA SER A 15 18.75 35.48 35.20
C SER A 15 18.33 34.35 36.13
N ALA A 16 18.78 34.39 37.37
CA ALA A 16 18.41 33.36 38.33
C ALA A 16 18.20 34.02 39.73
N ASN A 17 17.27 33.47 40.48
CA ASN A 17 17.09 33.73 41.89
C ASN A 17 17.37 32.42 42.62
N LEU A 18 18.47 32.32 43.35
CA LEU A 18 19.03 31.08 43.83
C LEU A 18 19.36 31.13 45.30
N ASP A 19 18.97 30.10 46.03
CA ASP A 19 19.59 29.70 47.28
C ASP A 19 20.64 28.65 47.00
N ALA A 20 21.90 28.94 47.33
CA ALA A 20 23.01 28.05 47.05
C ALA A 20 23.81 27.74 48.32
N THR A 21 24.11 26.48 48.53
CA THR A 21 24.96 25.97 49.60
C THR A 21 26.20 25.34 48.96
N ILE A 22 27.35 25.78 49.40
CA ILE A 22 28.64 25.25 48.96
C ILE A 22 29.25 24.49 50.13
N THR A 23 29.56 23.22 49.97
CA THR A 23 30.21 22.38 50.95
C THR A 23 31.56 21.92 50.44
N GLU A 24 32.59 22.14 51.26
CA GLU A 24 33.96 21.66 50.99
C GLU A 24 34.29 20.54 51.97
N GLU A 25 34.51 19.33 51.44
CA GLU A 25 35.05 18.20 52.19
C GLU A 25 36.45 17.91 51.74
N LYS A 26 37.38 17.77 52.74
CA LYS A 26 38.81 17.53 52.47
C LYS A 26 39.03 16.29 51.61
N GLY A 27 39.56 16.45 50.40
CA GLY A 27 39.81 15.36 49.47
C GLY A 27 38.66 14.98 48.57
N LYS A 28 37.54 15.73 48.54
CA LYS A 28 36.43 15.57 47.62
C LYS A 28 36.25 16.84 46.78
N ASP A 29 35.59 16.67 45.62
CA ASP A 29 35.17 17.82 44.79
C ASP A 29 34.19 18.70 45.55
N LEU A 30 34.17 19.98 45.22
CA LEU A 30 33.30 20.99 45.82
C LEU A 30 31.81 20.57 45.63
N GLY A 31 31.11 20.36 46.74
CA GLY A 31 29.68 20.09 46.75
C GLY A 31 28.87 21.36 46.57
N ILE A 32 28.12 21.48 45.49
CA ILE A 32 27.21 22.61 45.23
C ILE A 32 25.78 22.10 45.26
N GLN A 33 24.95 22.66 46.08
CA GLN A 33 23.50 22.48 46.06
C GLN A 33 22.88 23.84 45.74
N ALA A 34 22.02 23.91 44.75
CA ALA A 34 21.31 25.13 44.37
C ALA A 34 19.81 24.82 44.17
N SER A 35 18.99 25.73 44.64
CA SER A 35 17.54 25.69 44.41
C SER A 35 16.99 27.09 44.15
N GLY A 36 15.88 27.19 43.45
CA GLY A 36 15.30 28.49 43.14
C GLY A 36 14.62 28.53 41.77
N SER A 37 14.70 29.66 41.10
CA SER A 37 14.19 29.86 39.74
C SER A 37 15.28 30.29 38.78
N LEU A 38 15.16 29.94 37.52
CA LEU A 38 16.05 30.40 36.47
C LEU A 38 15.26 30.80 35.22
N THR A 39 15.77 31.78 34.51
CA THR A 39 15.26 32.19 33.20
C THR A 39 16.43 32.46 32.26
N VAL A 40 16.47 31.80 31.12
CA VAL A 40 17.37 32.12 30.02
C VAL A 40 16.58 32.82 28.92
N ARG A 41 17.05 33.98 28.50
CA ARG A 41 16.40 34.75 27.41
C ARG A 41 17.34 34.85 26.21
N ASP A 42 16.71 34.90 25.03
CA ASP A 42 17.38 35.08 23.73
C ASP A 42 18.50 34.05 23.52
N LEU A 43 18.25 32.81 23.95
CA LEU A 43 19.20 31.72 23.77
C LEU A 43 19.34 31.40 22.28
N ARG A 44 20.59 31.48 21.81
CA ARG A 44 20.95 31.07 20.43
C ARG A 44 21.94 29.93 20.51
N LEU A 45 21.69 28.89 19.75
CA LEU A 45 22.58 27.76 19.60
C LEU A 45 23.16 27.78 18.19
N LYS A 46 24.45 28.00 18.07
CA LYS A 46 25.14 28.05 16.78
C LYS A 46 26.32 27.09 16.73
N ASP A 47 26.70 26.69 15.52
CA ASP A 47 27.99 26.04 15.29
C ASP A 47 29.12 27.06 15.40
N ALA A 48 30.12 26.78 16.24
CA ALA A 48 31.23 27.67 16.48
C ALA A 48 32.21 27.82 15.29
N ARG A 49 32.18 26.89 14.34
CA ARG A 49 33.04 26.89 13.15
C ARG A 49 32.37 27.57 11.96
N THR A 50 31.07 27.27 11.75
CA THR A 50 30.35 27.76 10.58
C THR A 50 29.47 28.98 10.88
N GLU A 51 29.36 29.37 12.15
CA GLU A 51 28.45 30.43 12.63
C GLU A 51 26.97 30.19 12.33
N LYS A 52 26.62 28.99 11.79
CA LYS A 52 25.24 28.62 11.50
C LYS A 52 24.42 28.55 12.78
N VAL A 53 23.27 29.23 12.79
CA VAL A 53 22.30 29.19 13.91
C VAL A 53 21.36 28.03 13.69
N TYR A 54 21.37 27.05 14.58
CA TYR A 54 20.48 25.89 14.56
C TYR A 54 19.18 26.13 15.31
N ALA A 55 19.26 26.87 16.43
CA ALA A 55 18.09 27.13 17.24
C ALA A 55 18.14 28.52 17.88
N VAL A 56 16.97 29.14 17.96
CA VAL A 56 16.73 30.38 18.72
C VAL A 56 15.58 30.10 19.65
N LEU A 57 15.74 30.38 20.94
CA LEU A 57 14.73 30.25 21.97
C LEU A 57 14.59 31.57 22.69
N ARG A 58 13.39 32.15 22.64
CA ARG A 58 13.18 33.46 23.27
C ARG A 58 13.23 33.38 24.79
N ARG A 59 12.65 32.34 25.38
CA ARG A 59 12.65 32.13 26.82
C ARG A 59 12.66 30.65 27.18
N LEU A 60 13.58 30.30 28.07
CA LEU A 60 13.54 29.07 28.86
C LEU A 60 13.38 29.49 30.31
N SER A 61 12.38 28.99 31.01
CA SER A 61 12.22 29.22 32.44
C SER A 61 11.99 27.92 33.21
N ALA A 62 12.51 27.87 34.42
CA ALA A 62 12.17 26.88 35.44
C ALA A 62 11.88 27.64 36.74
N ASP A 63 10.62 27.64 37.20
CA ASP A 63 10.21 28.42 38.33
C ASP A 63 10.61 27.80 39.68
N THR A 64 10.81 26.48 39.68
CA THR A 64 11.32 25.75 40.83
C THR A 64 12.24 24.63 40.34
N PHE A 65 13.49 24.75 40.69
CA PHE A 65 14.48 23.68 40.41
C PHE A 65 15.36 23.38 41.63
N ARG A 66 15.96 22.19 41.61
CA ARG A 66 17.03 21.76 42.50
C ARG A 66 18.18 21.21 41.67
N PHE A 67 19.36 21.59 42.02
CA PHE A 67 20.60 21.08 41.45
C PHE A 67 21.52 20.58 42.57
N SER A 68 22.18 19.45 42.36
CA SER A 68 23.19 18.93 43.26
C SER A 68 24.37 18.39 42.44
N SER A 69 25.57 18.96 42.67
CA SER A 69 26.79 18.45 42.05
C SER A 69 27.22 17.12 42.65
N ALA A 70 26.98 16.91 43.95
CA ALA A 70 27.35 15.67 44.66
C ALA A 70 26.58 14.45 44.14
N SER A 71 25.31 14.59 43.82
CA SER A 71 24.49 13.55 43.20
C SER A 71 24.42 13.65 41.69
N SER A 72 25.11 14.61 41.08
CA SER A 72 25.05 14.94 39.65
C SER A 72 23.58 14.99 39.14
N SER A 73 22.72 15.73 39.87
CA SER A 73 21.26 15.71 39.60
C SER A 73 20.71 17.11 39.38
N PHE A 74 19.68 17.16 38.52
CA PHE A 74 18.82 18.32 38.29
C PHE A 74 17.36 17.91 38.34
N GLU A 75 16.56 18.58 39.13
CA GLU A 75 15.14 18.37 39.26
C GLU A 75 14.40 19.68 39.01
N ALA A 76 13.34 19.66 38.20
CA ALA A 76 12.48 20.80 38.02
C ALA A 76 11.02 20.38 38.09
N LYS A 77 10.19 21.21 38.76
CA LYS A 77 8.73 20.98 38.79
C LYS A 77 8.11 21.31 37.44
N GLU A 78 8.45 22.45 36.91
CA GLU A 78 7.95 22.93 35.63
C GLU A 78 9.05 23.64 34.85
N MET A 79 9.16 23.32 33.56
CA MET A 79 10.02 24.03 32.62
C MET A 79 9.18 24.50 31.43
N LEU A 80 9.38 25.75 31.00
CA LEU A 80 8.73 26.35 29.85
C LEU A 80 9.78 26.73 28.81
N LEU A 81 9.60 26.26 27.58
CA LEU A 81 10.28 26.72 26.39
C LEU A 81 9.30 27.52 25.54
N ASP A 82 9.54 28.81 25.37
CA ASP A 82 8.67 29.74 24.68
C ASP A 82 9.33 30.29 23.42
N LEU A 83 8.65 30.21 22.28
CA LEU A 83 9.13 30.66 20.97
C LEU A 83 10.46 30.02 20.56
N LEU A 84 10.49 28.68 20.51
CA LEU A 84 11.61 27.94 19.94
C LEU A 84 11.52 27.94 18.41
N ARG A 85 12.55 28.36 17.74
CA ARG A 85 12.70 28.28 16.28
C ARG A 85 13.93 27.44 15.96
N MET A 86 13.75 26.36 15.15
CA MET A 86 14.83 25.47 14.74
C MET A 86 14.95 25.44 13.23
N ASP A 87 16.18 25.40 12.73
CA ASP A 87 16.53 25.18 11.31
C ASP A 87 17.45 23.96 11.21
N VAL A 88 16.94 22.88 10.63
CA VAL A 88 17.62 21.58 10.54
C VAL A 88 17.75 21.19 9.08
N VAL A 89 18.95 20.80 8.65
CA VAL A 89 19.23 20.36 7.30
C VAL A 89 19.59 18.87 7.29
N LEU A 90 18.88 18.12 6.46
CA LEU A 90 19.31 16.81 6.03
C LEU A 90 20.18 16.98 4.78
N ASN A 91 21.46 16.70 4.92
CA ASN A 91 22.44 16.81 3.85
C ASN A 91 22.20 15.78 2.73
N ALA A 92 22.84 15.94 1.59
CA ALA A 92 22.74 15.01 0.45
C ALA A 92 23.23 13.59 0.77
N ASP A 93 24.17 13.45 1.71
CA ASP A 93 24.67 12.18 2.25
C ASP A 93 23.76 11.56 3.32
N LYS A 94 22.60 12.20 3.60
CA LYS A 94 21.60 11.79 4.59
C LYS A 94 22.03 11.95 6.05
N THR A 95 23.06 12.75 6.34
CA THR A 95 23.41 13.19 7.69
C THR A 95 22.61 14.44 8.09
N LEU A 96 22.30 14.58 9.38
CA LEU A 96 21.72 15.82 9.92
C LEU A 96 22.85 16.76 10.30
N ASP A 97 22.82 17.98 9.78
CA ASP A 97 23.85 18.99 10.01
C ASP A 97 24.08 19.33 11.49
N ILE A 98 23.01 19.35 12.28
CA ILE A 98 23.11 19.60 13.73
C ILE A 98 23.89 18.49 14.45
N LEU A 99 23.80 17.24 13.99
CA LEU A 99 24.52 16.11 14.59
C LEU A 99 26.01 16.12 14.27
N GLU A 100 26.42 16.75 13.19
CA GLU A 100 27.83 16.91 12.85
C GLU A 100 28.56 17.89 13.80
N SER A 101 27.79 18.76 14.44
CA SER A 101 28.32 19.70 15.46
C SER A 101 28.44 19.04 16.84
N ILE A 102 27.93 17.84 17.02
CA ILE A 102 28.03 17.02 18.24
C ILE A 102 29.20 16.02 18.05
N PRO A 103 30.26 16.06 18.86
CA PRO A 103 31.35 15.10 18.75
C PRO A 103 30.85 13.68 18.94
N LYS A 104 31.31 12.77 18.09
CA LYS A 104 31.10 11.35 18.32
C LYS A 104 31.80 10.95 19.63
N LYS A 105 31.03 10.33 20.54
CA LYS A 105 31.55 9.85 21.83
C LYS A 105 32.83 9.04 21.60
N GLN A 106 33.97 9.52 22.11
CA GLN A 106 35.18 8.69 22.09
C GLN A 106 34.94 7.48 22.97
N THR A 107 35.02 6.30 22.38
CA THR A 107 34.95 5.04 23.10
C THR A 107 36.10 4.96 24.10
N GLY A 108 35.82 5.04 25.38
CA GLY A 108 36.84 4.81 26.42
C GLY A 108 36.70 5.50 27.76
N GLN A 109 35.84 6.50 27.89
CA GLN A 109 35.58 7.12 29.21
C GLN A 109 34.11 7.08 29.54
N GLU A 110 33.70 6.11 30.33
CA GLU A 110 32.43 6.22 31.02
C GLU A 110 32.52 7.32 32.09
N PRO A 111 31.59 8.30 32.13
CA PRO A 111 31.55 9.25 33.23
C PRO A 111 31.35 8.48 34.53
N SER A 112 32.14 8.76 35.53
CA SER A 112 32.10 8.09 36.84
C SER A 112 30.73 8.17 37.54
N SER A 113 29.84 9.04 37.09
CA SER A 113 28.42 9.10 37.51
C SER A 113 27.60 9.74 36.41
N PRO A 114 26.58 9.08 35.84
CA PRO A 114 25.73 9.67 34.82
C PRO A 114 24.91 10.83 35.44
N PHE A 115 24.85 11.96 34.72
CA PHE A 115 23.99 13.09 35.12
C PHE A 115 22.52 12.67 35.10
N ARG A 116 21.84 12.86 36.22
CA ARG A 116 20.42 12.55 36.39
C ARG A 116 19.56 13.80 36.28
N PHE A 117 18.50 13.75 35.54
CA PHE A 117 17.55 14.82 35.54
C PHE A 117 16.10 14.31 35.64
N SER A 118 15.25 15.14 36.23
CA SER A 118 13.81 14.91 36.33
C SER A 118 13.08 16.23 36.14
N VAL A 119 12.11 16.26 35.22
CA VAL A 119 11.24 17.41 34.99
C VAL A 119 9.81 16.90 35.04
N ALA A 120 9.04 17.34 36.07
CA ALA A 120 7.67 16.87 36.25
C ALA A 120 6.76 17.32 35.10
N SER A 121 6.92 18.55 34.60
CA SER A 121 6.20 19.08 33.44
C SER A 121 7.13 19.96 32.59
N LEU A 122 7.36 19.54 31.33
CA LEU A 122 8.05 20.34 30.32
C LEU A 122 7.03 20.82 29.30
N ARG A 123 6.88 22.15 29.17
CA ARG A 123 5.97 22.77 28.19
C ARG A 123 6.75 23.47 27.10
N LEU A 124 6.35 23.24 25.86
CA LEU A 124 6.81 23.95 24.68
C LEU A 124 5.64 24.77 24.13
N GLN A 125 5.86 26.08 23.96
CA GLN A 125 4.84 26.99 23.46
C GLN A 125 5.33 27.68 22.19
N ASP A 126 4.47 27.74 21.17
CA ASP A 126 4.69 28.45 19.91
C ASP A 126 6.06 28.14 19.28
N ALA A 127 6.39 26.85 19.16
CA ALA A 127 7.62 26.46 18.49
C ALA A 127 7.43 26.28 16.99
N ALA A 128 8.53 26.39 16.24
CA ALA A 128 8.55 26.07 14.82
C ALA A 128 9.86 25.38 14.43
N LEU A 129 9.74 24.46 13.46
CA LEU A 129 10.82 23.72 12.86
C LEU A 129 10.81 23.96 11.35
N LEU A 130 11.91 24.46 10.80
CA LEU A 130 12.19 24.48 9.38
C LEU A 130 13.10 23.31 9.07
N PHE A 131 12.63 22.38 8.27
CA PHE A 131 13.37 21.19 7.83
C PHE A 131 13.68 21.29 6.34
N ARG A 132 14.98 21.26 6.01
CA ARG A 132 15.47 21.32 4.64
C ARG A 132 16.09 19.98 4.26
N ASP A 133 15.46 19.28 3.33
CA ASP A 133 15.97 18.01 2.82
C ASP A 133 16.72 18.26 1.50
N GLN A 134 18.03 18.33 1.55
CA GLN A 134 18.88 18.51 0.38
C GLN A 134 18.93 17.23 -0.50
N ALA A 135 18.77 16.05 0.11
CA ALA A 135 18.78 14.80 -0.63
C ALA A 135 17.62 14.71 -1.62
N HIS A 136 16.46 15.30 -1.28
CA HIS A 136 15.26 15.31 -2.13
C HIS A 136 14.91 16.71 -2.65
N GLY A 137 15.65 17.77 -2.28
CA GLY A 137 15.36 19.14 -2.68
C GLY A 137 14.03 19.66 -2.11
N SER A 138 13.67 19.28 -0.90
CA SER A 138 12.40 19.62 -0.25
C SER A 138 12.61 20.51 0.97
N VAL A 139 11.66 21.42 1.21
CA VAL A 139 11.63 22.27 2.41
C VAL A 139 10.26 22.11 3.06
N SER A 140 10.25 21.75 4.34
CA SER A 140 9.03 21.57 5.14
C SER A 140 9.10 22.44 6.39
N ALA A 141 7.99 23.12 6.70
CA ALA A 141 7.85 23.89 7.93
C ALA A 141 6.76 23.27 8.80
N VAL A 142 7.11 23.00 10.04
CA VAL A 142 6.13 22.68 11.10
C VAL A 142 6.04 23.91 12.00
N GLN A 143 4.85 24.42 12.20
CA GLN A 143 4.58 25.67 12.90
C GLN A 143 3.53 25.47 14.01
N ASP A 144 3.39 26.49 14.86
CA ASP A 144 2.43 26.51 15.96
C ASP A 144 2.53 25.27 16.87
N ILE A 145 3.77 24.79 17.04
CA ILE A 145 4.03 23.59 17.83
C ILE A 145 3.85 23.93 19.30
N ASN A 146 2.87 23.28 19.94
CA ASN A 146 2.67 23.30 21.36
C ASN A 146 2.75 21.87 21.88
N ALA A 147 3.55 21.67 22.94
CA ALA A 147 3.71 20.34 23.53
C ALA A 147 3.79 20.39 25.05
N THR A 148 3.35 19.31 25.66
CA THR A 148 3.54 19.02 27.08
C THR A 148 4.14 17.62 27.21
N VAL A 149 5.24 17.51 27.94
CA VAL A 149 5.86 16.24 28.33
C VAL A 149 5.80 16.15 29.86
N SER A 150 5.11 15.15 30.38
CA SER A 150 4.94 14.91 31.81
C SER A 150 5.84 13.77 32.28
N GLY A 151 6.50 13.93 33.41
CA GLY A 151 7.34 12.89 34.01
C GLY A 151 8.64 12.59 33.26
N LEU A 152 9.24 13.60 32.62
CA LEU A 152 10.49 13.44 31.89
C LEU A 152 11.65 13.14 32.86
N SER A 153 12.29 11.97 32.73
CA SER A 153 13.37 11.54 33.62
C SER A 153 14.43 10.70 32.91
N SER A 154 15.70 10.97 33.21
CA SER A 154 16.81 10.14 32.76
C SER A 154 16.97 8.85 33.57
N SER A 155 16.31 8.73 34.73
CA SER A 155 16.44 7.59 35.64
C SER A 155 15.44 6.47 35.38
N GLY A 156 14.61 6.61 34.37
CA GLY A 156 13.62 5.60 33.95
C GLY A 156 12.18 6.10 34.11
N GLY A 157 11.23 5.22 33.77
CA GLY A 157 9.81 5.54 33.67
C GLY A 157 9.40 6.03 32.29
N LEU A 158 8.11 5.93 32.00
CA LEU A 158 7.51 6.48 30.78
C LEU A 158 7.16 7.94 31.02
N SER A 159 7.47 8.77 30.05
CA SER A 159 7.01 10.17 30.01
C SER A 159 5.80 10.25 29.08
N ASP A 160 4.74 10.90 29.51
CA ASP A 160 3.59 11.17 28.65
C ASP A 160 3.85 12.39 27.79
N ILE A 161 3.52 12.33 26.52
CA ILE A 161 3.69 13.41 25.55
C ILE A 161 2.34 13.72 24.87
N VAL A 162 2.03 15.00 24.78
CA VAL A 162 0.96 15.54 23.93
C VAL A 162 1.54 16.70 23.15
N LEU A 163 1.39 16.66 21.82
CA LEU A 163 1.86 17.71 20.92
C LEU A 163 0.79 18.02 19.90
N THR A 164 0.60 19.31 19.62
CA THR A 164 -0.18 19.83 18.49
C THR A 164 0.69 20.76 17.65
N GLY A 165 0.35 20.91 16.38
CA GLY A 165 1.07 21.81 15.47
C GLY A 165 0.42 21.81 14.09
N GLN A 166 1.11 22.41 13.12
CA GLN A 166 0.69 22.47 11.73
C GLN A 166 1.86 22.18 10.79
N ILE A 167 1.62 21.37 9.76
CA ILE A 167 2.57 21.13 8.67
C ILE A 167 1.98 21.66 7.36
N GLY A 168 2.57 22.73 6.83
CA GLY A 168 2.05 23.38 5.62
C GLY A 168 0.61 23.90 5.76
N GLY A 169 0.19 24.26 6.99
CA GLY A 169 -1.17 24.67 7.32
C GLY A 169 -2.13 23.51 7.69
N ALA A 170 -1.71 22.27 7.55
CA ALA A 170 -2.48 21.09 7.95
C ALA A 170 -2.24 20.74 9.41
N PRO A 171 -3.27 20.50 10.24
CA PRO A 171 -3.12 20.18 11.65
C PRO A 171 -2.44 18.81 11.83
N ILE A 172 -1.56 18.76 12.84
CA ILE A 172 -0.90 17.52 13.29
C ILE A 172 -1.09 17.37 14.79
N THR A 173 -1.16 16.12 15.24
CA THR A 173 -1.13 15.77 16.67
C THR A 173 -0.20 14.59 16.91
N LEU A 174 0.45 14.56 18.07
CA LEU A 174 1.20 13.43 18.59
C LEU A 174 0.82 13.24 20.05
N SER A 175 0.50 12.02 20.45
CA SER A 175 0.20 11.69 21.85
C SER A 175 0.67 10.29 22.20
N GLY A 176 0.89 10.05 23.48
CA GLY A 176 1.27 8.74 23.99
C GLY A 176 2.34 8.83 25.07
N SER A 177 3.11 7.78 25.22
CA SER A 177 4.17 7.70 26.23
C SER A 177 5.47 7.14 25.64
N CYS A 178 6.60 7.62 26.14
CA CYS A 178 7.92 7.14 25.74
C CYS A 178 8.95 7.24 26.85
N ASN A 179 9.97 6.40 26.77
CA ASN A 179 11.21 6.54 27.52
C ASN A 179 12.39 6.43 26.55
N PRO A 180 12.88 7.56 26.02
CA PRO A 180 14.00 7.55 25.08
C PRO A 180 15.36 7.21 25.75
N PHE A 181 15.42 7.26 27.08
CA PHE A 181 16.64 7.00 27.87
C PHE A 181 16.75 5.56 28.34
N SER A 182 15.70 4.74 28.20
CA SER A 182 15.79 3.30 28.47
C SER A 182 16.58 2.56 27.40
N THR A 183 17.17 1.44 27.77
CA THR A 183 17.87 0.55 26.85
C THR A 183 17.25 -0.85 26.98
N PRO A 184 16.49 -1.30 25.98
CA PRO A 184 16.10 -0.64 24.73
C PRO A 184 15.12 0.52 24.96
N PRO A 185 15.00 1.48 24.02
CA PRO A 185 14.03 2.58 24.07
C PRO A 185 12.59 2.05 24.09
N ALA A 186 11.75 2.62 24.95
CA ALA A 186 10.35 2.25 25.06
C ALA A 186 9.46 3.38 24.54
N ALA A 187 8.47 3.07 23.68
CA ALA A 187 7.52 4.05 23.19
C ALA A 187 6.20 3.41 22.76
N LYS A 188 5.10 4.13 22.99
CA LYS A 188 3.78 3.88 22.41
C LYS A 188 3.16 5.23 22.06
N LEU A 189 3.19 5.56 20.77
CA LEU A 189 2.83 6.90 20.28
C LEU A 189 1.77 6.78 19.18
N ALA A 190 0.83 7.72 19.19
CA ALA A 190 -0.16 7.92 18.13
C ALA A 190 0.10 9.29 17.49
N PHE A 191 0.18 9.30 16.15
CA PHE A 191 0.36 10.50 15.35
C PHE A 191 -0.79 10.65 14.37
N THR A 192 -1.28 11.89 14.19
CA THR A 192 -2.25 12.21 13.14
C THR A 192 -1.80 13.44 12.35
N ALA A 193 -2.10 13.43 11.04
CA ALA A 193 -2.01 14.59 10.18
C ALA A 193 -3.24 14.61 9.27
N LYS A 194 -3.90 15.76 9.10
CA LYS A 194 -5.15 15.83 8.33
C LYS A 194 -5.10 16.92 7.27
N GLY A 195 -5.41 16.54 6.02
CA GLY A 195 -5.50 17.48 4.91
C GLY A 195 -4.16 18.02 4.42
N VAL A 196 -3.06 17.27 4.59
CA VAL A 196 -1.73 17.68 4.11
C VAL A 196 -1.72 17.77 2.59
N ASP A 197 -1.31 18.90 2.04
CA ASP A 197 -1.20 19.12 0.59
C ASP A 197 -0.06 18.27 0.00
N LEU A 198 -0.40 17.23 -0.76
CA LEU A 198 0.57 16.31 -1.36
C LEU A 198 1.47 16.96 -2.41
N ALA A 199 1.02 18.00 -3.10
CA ALA A 199 1.82 18.68 -4.12
C ALA A 199 3.11 19.26 -3.53
N ARG A 200 3.08 19.72 -2.28
CA ARG A 200 4.26 20.24 -1.56
C ARG A 200 5.34 19.17 -1.32
N TYR A 201 4.93 17.89 -1.30
CA TYR A 201 5.79 16.74 -1.04
C TYR A 201 6.03 15.90 -2.30
N SER A 202 5.77 16.49 -3.49
CA SER A 202 5.95 15.83 -4.79
C SER A 202 7.38 15.33 -5.03
N ALA A 203 8.39 15.96 -4.42
CA ALA A 203 9.78 15.50 -4.48
C ALA A 203 9.96 14.10 -3.86
N TYR A 204 9.31 13.83 -2.72
CA TYR A 204 9.35 12.52 -2.07
C TYR A 204 8.56 11.48 -2.86
N THR A 205 7.36 11.82 -3.34
CA THR A 205 6.57 10.87 -4.14
C THR A 205 7.28 10.52 -5.44
N ARG A 206 7.97 11.48 -6.07
CA ARG A 206 8.84 11.22 -7.21
C ARG A 206 9.99 10.27 -6.86
N ALA A 207 10.68 10.53 -5.74
CA ALA A 207 11.82 9.71 -5.32
C ALA A 207 11.44 8.27 -4.97
N TYR A 208 10.30 8.07 -4.30
CA TYR A 208 9.90 6.75 -3.80
C TYR A 208 8.92 5.99 -4.71
N LEU A 209 8.16 6.69 -5.55
CA LEU A 209 7.16 6.10 -6.44
C LEU A 209 7.55 6.17 -7.92
N GLY A 210 8.53 7.01 -8.29
CA GLY A 210 8.82 7.32 -9.69
C GLY A 210 7.79 8.27 -10.34
N TYR A 211 6.87 8.84 -9.55
CA TYR A 211 5.85 9.80 -9.99
C TYR A 211 5.68 10.91 -8.97
N PRO A 212 5.72 12.19 -9.36
CA PRO A 212 5.27 13.26 -8.49
C PRO A 212 3.76 13.20 -8.32
N VAL A 213 3.26 13.35 -7.11
CA VAL A 213 1.85 13.65 -6.87
C VAL A 213 1.70 15.17 -6.97
N VAL A 214 0.95 15.65 -7.96
CA VAL A 214 0.83 17.07 -8.27
C VAL A 214 -0.41 17.72 -7.68
N GLN A 215 -1.35 16.92 -7.20
CA GLN A 215 -2.58 17.37 -6.53
C GLN A 215 -3.05 16.26 -5.58
N GLY A 216 -3.77 16.66 -4.53
CA GLY A 216 -4.41 15.77 -3.56
C GLY A 216 -4.07 16.13 -2.13
N ARG A 217 -4.85 15.58 -1.20
CA ARG A 217 -4.65 15.76 0.23
C ARG A 217 -4.38 14.41 0.90
N LEU A 218 -3.57 14.44 1.93
CA LEU A 218 -3.22 13.26 2.74
C LEU A 218 -3.81 13.41 4.13
N ASP A 219 -4.59 12.43 4.55
CA ASP A 219 -4.84 12.15 5.96
C ASP A 219 -3.98 10.93 6.36
N LEU A 220 -3.31 11.04 7.48
CA LEU A 220 -2.44 10.00 8.03
C LEU A 220 -2.77 9.79 9.50
N GLU A 221 -3.01 8.56 9.88
CA GLU A 221 -3.09 8.10 11.26
C GLU A 221 -2.04 7.01 11.44
N SER A 222 -1.15 7.20 12.41
CA SER A 222 -0.02 6.27 12.65
C SER A 222 0.02 5.87 14.11
N ALA A 223 0.20 4.59 14.37
CA ALA A 223 0.46 4.03 15.70
C ALA A 223 1.87 3.41 15.73
N PHE A 224 2.74 3.98 16.54
CA PHE A 224 4.10 3.51 16.77
C PHE A 224 4.21 2.81 18.11
N ALA A 225 4.79 1.62 18.15
CA ALA A 225 5.07 0.90 19.38
C ALA A 225 6.42 0.20 19.31
N THR A 226 7.09 0.10 20.47
CA THR A 226 8.32 -0.68 20.61
C THR A 226 8.10 -1.92 21.47
N SER A 227 8.85 -2.98 21.18
CA SER A 227 8.96 -4.19 22.00
C SER A 227 10.41 -4.64 21.99
N GLY A 228 11.13 -4.33 23.06
CA GLY A 228 12.57 -4.48 23.09
C GLY A 228 13.23 -3.61 22.01
N TRP A 229 14.10 -4.18 21.21
CA TRP A 229 14.76 -3.50 20.10
C TRP A 229 13.93 -3.47 18.80
N THR A 230 12.77 -4.11 18.77
CA THR A 230 11.88 -4.07 17.60
C THR A 230 10.87 -2.95 17.73
N PHE A 231 10.43 -2.43 16.58
CA PHE A 231 9.31 -1.49 16.53
C PHE A 231 8.29 -1.92 15.49
N SER A 232 7.05 -1.53 15.69
CA SER A 232 5.96 -1.53 14.70
C SER A 232 5.46 -0.10 14.50
N LEU A 233 5.07 0.21 13.27
CA LEU A 233 4.43 1.45 12.87
C LEU A 233 3.28 1.10 11.93
N ASP A 234 2.07 1.14 12.45
CA ASP A 234 0.85 0.90 11.68
C ASP A 234 0.33 2.22 11.15
N ASN A 235 0.26 2.34 9.82
CA ASN A 235 -0.17 3.57 9.15
C ASN A 235 -1.49 3.32 8.42
N HIS A 236 -2.50 4.13 8.73
CA HIS A 236 -3.72 4.28 7.97
C HIS A 236 -3.62 5.54 7.12
N ILE A 237 -3.55 5.38 5.81
CA ILE A 237 -3.32 6.44 4.84
C ILE A 237 -4.59 6.63 4.02
N ARG A 238 -5.08 7.87 3.95
CA ARG A 238 -6.14 8.26 3.05
C ARG A 238 -5.66 9.40 2.16
N LEU A 239 -5.71 9.17 0.85
CA LEU A 239 -5.43 10.18 -0.16
C LEU A 239 -6.75 10.66 -0.76
N GLU A 240 -7.01 11.96 -0.69
CA GLU A 240 -8.18 12.57 -1.31
C GLU A 240 -7.81 13.10 -2.68
N LYS A 241 -8.44 12.54 -3.72
CA LYS A 241 -8.29 12.91 -5.14
C LYS A 241 -6.83 13.13 -5.57
N PRO A 242 -5.95 12.17 -5.35
CA PRO A 242 -4.55 12.30 -5.75
C PRO A 242 -4.41 12.28 -7.27
N VAL A 243 -3.60 13.20 -7.81
CA VAL A 243 -3.27 13.27 -9.24
C VAL A 243 -1.78 13.03 -9.43
N LEU A 244 -1.44 12.03 -10.23
CA LEU A 244 -0.06 11.75 -10.63
C LEU A 244 0.37 12.71 -11.75
N GLY A 245 1.56 13.28 -11.62
CA GLY A 245 2.26 13.94 -12.71
C GLY A 245 2.98 12.94 -13.63
N PRO A 246 3.79 13.42 -14.56
CA PRO A 246 4.52 12.57 -15.49
C PRO A 246 5.51 11.66 -14.77
N LYS A 247 5.66 10.43 -15.31
CA LYS A 247 6.63 9.45 -14.80
C LYS A 247 8.06 10.02 -14.83
N ASP A 248 8.81 9.80 -13.78
CA ASP A 248 10.23 10.09 -13.74
C ASP A 248 11.00 9.06 -14.58
N THR A 249 11.66 9.53 -15.63
CA THR A 249 12.43 8.69 -16.54
C THR A 249 13.94 8.76 -16.30
N ARG A 250 14.37 9.46 -15.23
CA ARG A 250 15.80 9.59 -14.90
C ARG A 250 16.40 8.24 -14.51
N PRO A 251 17.68 7.99 -14.80
CA PRO A 251 18.36 6.78 -14.36
C PRO A 251 18.25 6.59 -12.85
N GLY A 252 17.87 5.38 -12.42
CA GLY A 252 17.67 5.04 -11.01
C GLY A 252 16.31 5.40 -10.41
N ALA A 253 15.41 6.03 -11.17
CA ALA A 253 14.03 6.25 -10.72
C ALA A 253 13.30 4.90 -10.57
N PRO A 254 12.45 4.75 -9.52
CA PRO A 254 11.64 3.54 -9.34
C PRO A 254 10.72 3.30 -10.54
N ASP A 255 10.65 2.04 -10.98
CA ASP A 255 9.79 1.61 -12.10
C ASP A 255 8.62 0.76 -11.60
N TYR A 256 7.80 1.32 -10.73
CA TYR A 256 6.59 0.67 -10.25
C TYR A 256 5.38 0.97 -11.15
N PRO A 257 4.41 0.04 -11.26
CA PRO A 257 3.14 0.27 -11.97
C PRO A 257 2.17 1.15 -11.14
N VAL A 258 2.63 2.34 -10.76
CA VAL A 258 1.91 3.23 -9.82
C VAL A 258 0.55 3.62 -10.38
N SER A 259 0.45 3.89 -11.68
CA SER A 259 -0.82 4.26 -12.33
C SER A 259 -1.87 3.15 -12.22
N LEU A 260 -1.45 1.88 -12.39
CA LEU A 260 -2.33 0.72 -12.20
C LEU A 260 -2.68 0.55 -10.72
N GLY A 261 -1.70 0.72 -9.82
CA GLY A 261 -1.95 0.67 -8.37
C GLY A 261 -2.98 1.72 -7.93
N PHE A 262 -2.86 2.96 -8.40
CA PHE A 262 -3.83 4.02 -8.15
C PHE A 262 -5.22 3.65 -8.69
N ALA A 263 -5.30 3.16 -9.93
CA ALA A 263 -6.57 2.75 -10.52
C ALA A 263 -7.28 1.64 -9.72
N LEU A 264 -6.50 0.68 -9.18
CA LEU A 264 -7.01 -0.42 -8.36
C LEU A 264 -7.48 0.01 -6.97
N LEU A 265 -6.82 1.02 -6.38
CA LEU A 265 -7.10 1.48 -5.03
C LEU A 265 -8.13 2.62 -4.99
N GLU A 266 -8.27 3.40 -6.07
CA GLU A 266 -9.17 4.54 -6.13
C GLU A 266 -10.64 4.13 -6.09
N ASP A 267 -11.39 4.74 -5.17
CA ASP A 267 -12.84 4.56 -5.02
C ASP A 267 -13.65 5.43 -5.99
N LEU A 268 -14.99 5.32 -5.92
CA LEU A 268 -15.91 6.10 -6.76
C LEU A 268 -15.84 7.62 -6.53
N ARG A 269 -15.27 8.06 -5.40
CA ARG A 269 -15.09 9.48 -5.06
C ARG A 269 -13.73 10.01 -5.47
N GLY A 270 -12.87 9.15 -6.02
CA GLY A 270 -11.51 9.48 -6.39
C GLY A 270 -10.53 9.45 -5.21
N ASN A 271 -10.84 8.74 -4.12
CA ASN A 271 -9.99 8.62 -2.95
C ASN A 271 -9.30 7.26 -2.94
N ILE A 272 -8.12 7.22 -2.30
CA ILE A 272 -7.37 5.99 -2.04
C ILE A 272 -7.23 5.84 -0.53
N ALA A 273 -7.61 4.68 0.00
CA ALA A 273 -7.35 4.29 1.37
C ALA A 273 -6.47 3.05 1.39
N LEU A 274 -5.42 3.07 2.21
CA LEU A 274 -4.51 1.93 2.33
C LEU A 274 -3.89 1.87 3.73
N ASP A 275 -3.61 0.66 4.17
CA ASP A 275 -2.87 0.36 5.38
C ASP A 275 -1.43 0.00 4.99
N LEU A 276 -0.46 0.67 5.62
CA LEU A 276 0.95 0.48 5.35
C LEU A 276 1.70 0.15 6.64
N PRO A 277 1.70 -1.10 7.09
CA PRO A 277 2.48 -1.49 8.25
C PRO A 277 3.98 -1.48 7.93
N ILE A 278 4.77 -0.90 8.83
CA ILE A 278 6.23 -0.84 8.77
C ILE A 278 6.75 -1.42 10.08
N SER A 279 7.77 -2.25 10.02
CA SER A 279 8.44 -2.78 11.21
C SER A 279 9.94 -2.85 10.98
N GLY A 280 10.68 -2.85 12.07
CA GLY A 280 12.14 -2.89 12.00
C GLY A 280 12.78 -3.04 13.37
N ARG A 281 14.11 -2.84 13.42
CA ARG A 281 14.90 -2.85 14.64
C ARG A 281 15.54 -1.49 14.86
N LEU A 282 15.48 -1.00 16.11
CA LEU A 282 16.04 0.30 16.51
C LEU A 282 17.58 0.28 16.64
N ASP A 283 18.15 -0.91 16.85
CA ASP A 283 19.60 -1.13 16.95
C ASP A 283 20.27 -1.40 15.59
N ASP A 284 19.51 -1.40 14.50
CA ASP A 284 20.07 -1.54 13.16
C ASP A 284 20.76 -0.23 12.72
N ALA A 285 22.09 -0.26 12.62
CA ALA A 285 22.88 0.88 12.18
C ALA A 285 22.55 1.33 10.73
N ALA A 286 21.95 0.43 9.92
CA ALA A 286 21.49 0.72 8.56
C ALA A 286 20.04 1.24 8.52
N LEU A 287 19.40 1.47 9.68
CA LEU A 287 18.03 1.94 9.77
C LEU A 287 17.89 3.32 9.11
N GLN A 288 17.39 3.33 7.87
CA GLN A 288 17.03 4.54 7.15
C GLN A 288 15.51 4.55 6.95
N VAL A 289 14.83 5.52 7.52
CA VAL A 289 13.37 5.65 7.43
C VAL A 289 12.91 5.64 5.97
N GLY A 290 13.61 6.36 5.08
CA GLY A 290 13.32 6.36 3.65
C GLY A 290 13.44 4.97 3.00
N GLY A 291 14.42 4.16 3.42
CA GLY A 291 14.58 2.78 2.95
C GLY A 291 13.44 1.86 3.41
N LEU A 292 12.92 2.05 4.62
CA LEU A 292 11.76 1.30 5.13
C LEU A 292 10.48 1.64 4.36
N VAL A 293 10.23 2.94 4.16
CA VAL A 293 9.09 3.41 3.35
C VAL A 293 9.20 2.88 1.92
N GLY A 294 10.37 2.96 1.31
CA GLY A 294 10.62 2.41 -0.04
C GLY A 294 10.36 0.90 -0.13
N LYS A 295 10.80 0.11 0.87
CA LYS A 295 10.52 -1.34 0.94
C LYS A 295 9.02 -1.63 1.10
N ALA A 296 8.32 -0.90 1.96
CA ALA A 296 6.88 -1.07 2.19
C ALA A 296 6.07 -0.75 0.92
N LEU A 297 6.38 0.37 0.24
CA LEU A 297 5.78 0.73 -1.04
C LEU A 297 6.13 -0.26 -2.15
N GLY A 298 7.40 -0.69 -2.23
CA GLY A 298 7.83 -1.73 -3.17
C GLY A 298 7.06 -3.02 -3.00
N GLY A 299 6.85 -3.48 -1.74
CA GLY A 299 6.02 -4.64 -1.43
C GLY A 299 4.56 -4.48 -1.87
N LEU A 300 3.98 -3.30 -1.68
CA LEU A 300 2.61 -2.99 -2.17
C LEU A 300 2.55 -3.11 -3.70
N PHE A 301 3.46 -2.44 -4.42
CA PHE A 301 3.47 -2.46 -5.88
C PHE A 301 3.86 -3.81 -6.48
N THR A 302 4.66 -4.61 -5.79
CA THR A 302 4.91 -6.01 -6.19
C THR A 302 3.60 -6.80 -6.19
N LYS A 303 2.73 -6.62 -5.19
CA LYS A 303 1.40 -7.24 -5.16
C LYS A 303 0.50 -6.76 -6.30
N VAL A 304 0.61 -5.50 -6.73
CA VAL A 304 -0.09 -4.98 -7.91
C VAL A 304 0.25 -5.79 -9.17
N VAL A 305 1.52 -6.15 -9.34
CA VAL A 305 1.98 -6.93 -10.51
C VAL A 305 1.64 -8.41 -10.38
N THR A 306 1.94 -9.01 -9.22
CA THR A 306 1.86 -10.47 -9.04
C THR A 306 0.45 -10.97 -8.76
N SER A 307 -0.40 -10.13 -8.16
CA SER A 307 -1.75 -10.53 -7.75
C SER A 307 -2.73 -9.35 -7.77
N PRO A 308 -2.92 -8.70 -8.94
CA PRO A 308 -3.75 -7.51 -9.04
C PRO A 308 -5.22 -7.77 -8.66
N PHE A 309 -5.73 -8.98 -8.92
CA PHE A 309 -7.06 -9.40 -8.50
C PHE A 309 -7.19 -9.62 -7.00
N ALA A 310 -6.10 -9.96 -6.30
CA ALA A 310 -6.12 -10.05 -4.85
C ALA A 310 -6.33 -8.68 -4.19
N LEU A 311 -5.80 -7.62 -4.80
CA LEU A 311 -6.07 -6.24 -4.35
C LEU A 311 -7.53 -5.84 -4.58
N LEU A 312 -8.13 -6.20 -5.70
CA LEU A 312 -9.57 -6.01 -5.92
C LEU A 312 -10.40 -6.83 -4.93
N GLY A 313 -10.03 -8.08 -4.68
CA GLY A 313 -10.76 -8.99 -3.80
C GLY A 313 -10.57 -8.75 -2.31
N GLY A 314 -9.34 -8.39 -1.89
CA GLY A 314 -9.02 -8.14 -0.49
C GLY A 314 -9.75 -6.93 0.11
N ILE A 315 -9.99 -5.90 -0.68
CA ILE A 315 -10.75 -4.70 -0.28
C ILE A 315 -12.24 -5.01 -0.11
N ILE A 316 -12.75 -6.05 -0.80
CA ILE A 316 -14.18 -6.41 -0.81
C ILE A 316 -14.45 -7.66 0.06
N GLY A 317 -13.43 -8.20 0.74
CA GLY A 317 -13.57 -9.42 1.56
C GLY A 317 -13.86 -10.69 0.76
N LEU A 318 -13.45 -10.75 -0.51
CA LEU A 318 -13.94 -11.75 -1.47
C LEU A 318 -12.94 -12.86 -1.80
N VAL A 319 -11.67 -12.77 -1.40
CA VAL A 319 -10.63 -13.73 -1.83
C VAL A 319 -9.57 -13.94 -0.77
N THR A 320 -9.19 -15.19 -0.56
CA THR A 320 -7.90 -15.54 0.03
C THR A 320 -6.78 -14.96 -0.85
N PRO A 321 -5.80 -14.24 -0.30
CA PRO A 321 -4.70 -13.70 -1.08
C PRO A 321 -4.03 -14.81 -1.89
N GLY A 322 -3.99 -14.63 -3.23
CA GLY A 322 -3.30 -15.58 -4.12
C GLY A 322 -4.19 -16.58 -4.86
N ASP A 323 -5.53 -16.47 -4.84
CA ASP A 323 -6.40 -17.34 -5.64
C ASP A 323 -6.27 -17.02 -7.15
N PRO A 324 -5.55 -17.83 -7.95
CA PRO A 324 -5.42 -17.64 -9.40
C PRO A 324 -6.75 -17.82 -10.13
N ALA A 325 -7.78 -18.34 -9.46
CA ALA A 325 -9.09 -18.62 -10.03
C ALA A 325 -9.88 -17.39 -10.49
N LEU A 326 -9.47 -16.17 -10.08
CA LEU A 326 -10.10 -14.94 -10.56
C LEU A 326 -9.60 -14.49 -11.95
N GLN A 327 -8.40 -14.89 -12.33
CA GLN A 327 -7.81 -14.49 -13.62
C GLN A 327 -8.29 -15.37 -14.78
N VAL A 328 -8.90 -16.51 -14.48
CA VAL A 328 -9.19 -17.54 -15.47
C VAL A 328 -10.61 -18.06 -15.34
N ILE A 329 -11.33 -18.09 -16.45
CA ILE A 329 -12.65 -18.69 -16.59
C ILE A 329 -12.53 -19.91 -17.48
N ALA A 330 -12.55 -21.09 -16.88
CA ALA A 330 -12.47 -22.37 -17.59
C ALA A 330 -13.80 -22.74 -18.26
N PHE A 331 -13.69 -23.38 -19.42
CA PHE A 331 -14.83 -23.87 -20.20
C PHE A 331 -14.72 -25.36 -20.44
N PRO A 332 -15.87 -26.07 -20.56
CA PRO A 332 -15.86 -27.43 -21.05
C PRO A 332 -15.37 -27.49 -22.52
N PRO A 333 -14.74 -28.60 -22.94
CA PRO A 333 -14.27 -28.77 -24.29
C PRO A 333 -15.36 -28.54 -25.35
N GLY A 334 -15.07 -27.65 -26.32
CA GLY A 334 -15.97 -27.29 -27.41
C GLY A 334 -17.18 -26.44 -27.01
N ASP A 335 -17.28 -26.01 -25.74
CA ASP A 335 -18.44 -25.27 -25.21
C ASP A 335 -18.10 -23.81 -24.89
N THR A 336 -19.11 -22.96 -24.94
CA THR A 336 -19.03 -21.53 -24.58
C THR A 336 -19.83 -21.19 -23.33
N ARG A 337 -20.53 -22.18 -22.74
CA ARG A 337 -21.39 -21.95 -21.57
C ARG A 337 -20.58 -21.75 -20.31
N ILE A 338 -20.85 -20.65 -19.62
CA ILE A 338 -20.20 -20.31 -18.33
C ILE A 338 -20.83 -21.18 -17.24
N ASN A 339 -20.02 -21.96 -16.53
CA ASN A 339 -20.52 -22.82 -15.44
C ASN A 339 -20.97 -21.97 -14.22
N PRO A 340 -21.85 -22.49 -13.33
CA PRO A 340 -22.40 -21.74 -12.21
C PRO A 340 -21.35 -21.16 -11.25
N ALA A 341 -20.26 -21.88 -11.00
CA ALA A 341 -19.16 -21.38 -10.15
C ALA A 341 -18.46 -20.18 -10.78
N ALA A 342 -18.20 -20.24 -12.10
CA ALA A 342 -17.63 -19.13 -12.85
C ALA A 342 -18.59 -17.92 -12.91
N GLN A 343 -19.91 -18.17 -13.04
CA GLN A 343 -20.91 -17.09 -12.97
C GLN A 343 -20.84 -16.33 -11.63
N GLY A 344 -20.74 -17.05 -10.51
CA GLY A 344 -20.57 -16.46 -9.19
C GLY A 344 -19.32 -15.58 -9.11
N ARG A 345 -18.18 -16.04 -9.68
CA ARG A 345 -16.93 -15.25 -9.74
C ARG A 345 -17.07 -14.00 -10.61
N LEU A 346 -17.66 -14.14 -11.80
CA LEU A 346 -17.87 -13.00 -12.72
C LEU A 346 -18.79 -11.93 -12.14
N LYS A 347 -19.83 -12.30 -11.39
CA LYS A 347 -20.68 -11.33 -10.66
C LYS A 347 -19.85 -10.51 -9.66
N ARG A 348 -18.95 -11.17 -8.93
CA ARG A 348 -18.06 -10.48 -7.98
C ARG A 348 -17.07 -9.55 -8.69
N ILE A 349 -16.49 -10.00 -9.81
CA ILE A 349 -15.63 -9.17 -10.64
C ILE A 349 -16.38 -7.95 -11.17
N ALA A 350 -17.61 -8.12 -11.67
CA ALA A 350 -18.42 -7.00 -12.15
C ALA A 350 -18.68 -5.97 -11.06
N LYS A 351 -19.05 -6.41 -9.85
CA LYS A 351 -19.22 -5.52 -8.68
C LYS A 351 -17.93 -4.79 -8.33
N ALA A 352 -16.80 -5.51 -8.27
CA ALA A 352 -15.50 -4.94 -7.97
C ALA A 352 -15.09 -3.86 -8.98
N LEU A 353 -15.36 -4.09 -10.27
CA LEU A 353 -15.09 -3.12 -11.32
C LEU A 353 -16.01 -1.90 -11.24
N GLU A 354 -17.26 -2.05 -10.82
CA GLU A 354 -18.15 -0.90 -10.59
C GLU A 354 -17.63 0.00 -9.48
N GLU A 355 -17.08 -0.57 -8.41
CA GLU A 355 -16.49 0.17 -7.28
C GLU A 355 -15.13 0.81 -7.63
N ARG A 356 -14.50 0.43 -8.76
CA ARG A 356 -13.17 0.91 -9.21
C ARG A 356 -13.27 1.50 -10.62
N PRO A 357 -13.67 2.78 -10.76
CA PRO A 357 -14.06 3.37 -12.05
C PRO A 357 -12.93 3.47 -13.07
N ARG A 358 -11.68 3.51 -12.62
CA ARG A 358 -10.51 3.63 -13.50
C ARG A 358 -9.94 2.29 -13.99
N VAL A 359 -10.33 1.19 -13.39
CA VAL A 359 -9.87 -0.15 -13.79
C VAL A 359 -10.55 -0.57 -15.09
N LYS A 360 -9.74 -1.01 -16.04
CA LYS A 360 -10.15 -1.63 -17.29
C LYS A 360 -9.71 -3.08 -17.31
N ILE A 361 -10.42 -3.92 -18.03
CA ILE A 361 -10.01 -5.31 -18.25
C ILE A 361 -9.98 -5.66 -19.72
N GLU A 362 -9.07 -6.55 -20.06
CA GLU A 362 -8.99 -7.21 -21.35
C GLU A 362 -9.24 -8.70 -21.18
N LEU A 363 -10.08 -9.24 -22.06
CA LEU A 363 -10.45 -10.65 -22.11
C LEU A 363 -9.71 -11.31 -23.27
N ILE A 364 -8.94 -12.36 -23.00
CA ILE A 364 -8.23 -13.13 -23.99
C ILE A 364 -8.88 -14.52 -24.07
N GLY A 365 -9.50 -14.82 -25.21
CA GLY A 365 -10.07 -16.13 -25.46
C GLY A 365 -8.98 -17.15 -25.76
N MET A 366 -9.08 -18.35 -25.18
CA MET A 366 -8.14 -19.42 -25.39
C MET A 366 -8.86 -20.71 -25.79
N TYR A 367 -8.18 -21.57 -26.56
CA TYR A 367 -8.63 -22.90 -26.93
C TYR A 367 -7.53 -23.93 -26.67
N GLU A 368 -7.93 -25.17 -26.37
CA GLU A 368 -7.05 -26.32 -26.28
C GLU A 368 -7.27 -27.19 -27.53
N PRO A 369 -6.23 -27.32 -28.41
CA PRO A 369 -6.41 -27.95 -29.73
C PRO A 369 -7.02 -29.33 -29.71
N ALA A 370 -6.56 -30.22 -28.83
CA ALA A 370 -7.01 -31.62 -28.82
C ALA A 370 -8.39 -31.79 -28.20
N SER A 371 -8.63 -31.20 -27.02
CA SER A 371 -9.93 -31.37 -26.33
C SER A 371 -11.02 -30.57 -26.99
N ASP A 372 -10.77 -29.34 -27.43
CA ASP A 372 -11.76 -28.51 -28.10
C ASP A 372 -12.14 -29.06 -29.48
N THR A 373 -11.18 -29.65 -30.24
CA THR A 373 -11.50 -30.35 -31.47
C THR A 373 -12.47 -31.50 -31.23
N ARG A 374 -12.22 -32.32 -30.20
CA ARG A 374 -13.14 -33.41 -29.83
C ARG A 374 -14.52 -32.88 -29.39
N GLY A 375 -14.51 -31.84 -28.55
CA GLY A 375 -15.71 -31.19 -28.07
C GLY A 375 -16.56 -30.60 -29.21
N LEU A 376 -15.93 -29.89 -30.16
CA LEU A 376 -16.64 -29.34 -31.32
C LEU A 376 -17.21 -30.42 -32.23
N LYS A 377 -16.48 -31.51 -32.49
CA LYS A 377 -16.99 -32.63 -33.25
C LYS A 377 -18.23 -33.25 -32.62
N ARG A 378 -18.16 -33.48 -31.29
CA ARG A 378 -19.31 -33.98 -30.52
C ARG A 378 -20.49 -33.01 -30.57
N LEU A 379 -20.24 -31.72 -30.40
CA LEU A 379 -21.28 -30.68 -30.45
C LEU A 379 -21.92 -30.62 -31.85
N ARG A 380 -21.14 -30.79 -32.95
CA ARG A 380 -21.68 -30.83 -34.31
C ARG A 380 -22.58 -32.05 -34.54
N VAL A 381 -22.17 -33.21 -34.04
CA VAL A 381 -23.01 -34.42 -34.08
C VAL A 381 -24.31 -34.21 -33.28
N LEU A 382 -24.22 -33.69 -32.05
CA LEU A 382 -25.40 -33.37 -31.23
C LEU A 382 -26.35 -32.41 -31.95
N ARG A 383 -25.85 -31.36 -32.59
CA ARG A 383 -26.68 -30.40 -33.35
C ARG A 383 -27.36 -31.06 -34.53
N LYS A 384 -26.72 -32.01 -35.23
CA LYS A 384 -27.35 -32.79 -36.29
C LYS A 384 -28.49 -33.67 -35.75
N VAL A 385 -28.31 -34.30 -34.58
CA VAL A 385 -29.32 -35.09 -33.91
C VAL A 385 -30.51 -34.21 -33.48
N GLN A 386 -30.23 -33.05 -32.86
CA GLN A 386 -31.24 -32.07 -32.47
C GLN A 386 -32.00 -31.51 -33.69
N ALA A 387 -31.31 -31.21 -34.77
CA ALA A 387 -31.94 -30.75 -36.02
C ALA A 387 -32.88 -31.82 -36.60
N ARG A 388 -32.50 -33.08 -36.50
CA ARG A 388 -33.34 -34.18 -36.94
C ARG A 388 -34.56 -34.35 -36.06
N GLN A 389 -34.42 -34.23 -34.72
CA GLN A 389 -35.56 -34.21 -33.80
C GLN A 389 -36.49 -33.04 -34.11
N TYR A 390 -35.95 -31.84 -34.24
CA TYR A 390 -36.73 -30.63 -34.55
C TYR A 390 -37.54 -30.78 -35.85
N ALA A 391 -36.90 -31.35 -36.90
CA ALA A 391 -37.61 -31.64 -38.17
C ALA A 391 -38.76 -32.65 -38.03
N ALA A 392 -38.71 -33.55 -37.06
CA ALA A 392 -39.73 -34.52 -36.77
C ALA A 392 -40.89 -33.97 -35.90
N LEU A 393 -40.76 -32.77 -35.34
CA LEU A 393 -41.83 -32.15 -34.53
C LEU A 393 -43.00 -31.69 -35.40
N PRO A 394 -44.25 -31.73 -34.89
CA PRO A 394 -45.40 -31.12 -35.55
C PRO A 394 -45.19 -29.63 -35.83
N ALA A 395 -45.81 -29.13 -36.91
CA ALA A 395 -45.61 -27.73 -37.35
C ALA A 395 -45.87 -26.71 -36.22
N LYS A 396 -46.89 -26.92 -35.39
CA LYS A 396 -47.23 -26.06 -34.26
C LYS A 396 -46.15 -26.03 -33.18
N GLN A 397 -45.50 -27.17 -32.92
CA GLN A 397 -44.38 -27.24 -31.96
C GLN A 397 -43.07 -26.67 -32.54
N ARG A 398 -42.84 -26.78 -33.83
CA ARG A 398 -41.68 -26.15 -34.48
C ARG A 398 -41.77 -24.65 -34.45
N ALA A 399 -42.95 -24.07 -34.58
CA ALA A 399 -43.12 -22.62 -34.48
C ALA A 399 -42.84 -22.05 -33.09
N ALA A 400 -43.03 -22.89 -32.04
CA ALA A 400 -42.80 -22.49 -30.64
C ALA A 400 -41.39 -22.80 -30.09
N ASN A 401 -40.56 -23.55 -30.84
CA ASN A 401 -39.23 -24.00 -30.41
C ASN A 401 -38.15 -23.64 -31.43
N SER A 402 -36.91 -23.64 -31.00
CA SER A 402 -35.73 -23.51 -31.87
C SER A 402 -34.94 -24.82 -31.88
N VAL A 403 -34.15 -25.03 -32.94
CA VAL A 403 -33.18 -26.14 -32.98
C VAL A 403 -32.24 -26.02 -31.79
N GLY A 404 -32.19 -27.04 -30.94
CA GLY A 404 -31.33 -27.03 -29.71
C GLY A 404 -32.02 -26.60 -28.43
N ALA A 405 -33.21 -25.99 -28.47
CA ALA A 405 -34.01 -25.69 -27.28
C ALA A 405 -34.68 -26.93 -26.66
N THR A 406 -34.88 -27.97 -27.46
CA THR A 406 -35.57 -29.22 -27.03
C THR A 406 -34.57 -30.12 -26.32
N LYS A 407 -34.83 -30.44 -25.05
CA LYS A 407 -34.08 -31.46 -24.33
C LYS A 407 -34.41 -32.85 -24.89
N LEU A 408 -33.38 -33.59 -25.26
CA LEU A 408 -33.50 -35.00 -25.67
C LEU A 408 -33.40 -35.90 -24.45
N SER A 409 -34.33 -36.83 -24.29
CA SER A 409 -34.15 -37.98 -23.42
C SER A 409 -33.13 -38.95 -24.03
N SER A 410 -32.52 -39.83 -23.22
CA SER A 410 -31.53 -40.79 -23.72
C SER A 410 -32.07 -41.64 -24.87
N GLY A 411 -33.26 -42.16 -24.77
CA GLY A 411 -33.88 -42.97 -25.82
C GLY A 411 -34.24 -42.17 -27.09
N GLU A 412 -34.62 -40.90 -26.97
CA GLU A 412 -34.81 -40.00 -28.10
C GLU A 412 -33.48 -39.68 -28.79
N TYR A 413 -32.44 -39.46 -28.01
CA TYR A 413 -31.10 -39.22 -28.53
C TYR A 413 -30.63 -40.41 -29.39
N GLU A 414 -30.68 -41.61 -28.85
CA GLU A 414 -30.29 -42.82 -29.55
C GLU A 414 -31.11 -43.05 -30.85
N ARG A 415 -32.40 -42.83 -30.79
CA ARG A 415 -33.27 -42.94 -31.94
C ARG A 415 -32.90 -41.96 -33.05
N PHE A 416 -32.71 -40.70 -32.73
CA PHE A 416 -32.37 -39.71 -33.74
C PHE A 416 -30.89 -39.80 -34.16
N LEU A 417 -29.97 -40.24 -33.28
CA LEU A 417 -28.61 -40.58 -33.62
C LEU A 417 -28.56 -41.67 -34.70
N LEU A 418 -29.34 -42.73 -34.55
CA LEU A 418 -29.44 -43.79 -35.53
C LEU A 418 -29.91 -43.24 -36.90
N HIS A 419 -30.91 -42.32 -36.92
CA HIS A 419 -31.34 -41.70 -38.16
C HIS A 419 -30.25 -40.86 -38.82
N VAL A 420 -29.53 -40.07 -38.06
CA VAL A 420 -28.39 -39.27 -38.55
C VAL A 420 -27.27 -40.18 -39.06
N TYR A 421 -27.00 -41.26 -38.31
CA TYR A 421 -25.96 -42.23 -38.67
C TYR A 421 -26.32 -42.95 -40.00
N LYS A 422 -27.51 -43.51 -40.14
CA LYS A 422 -27.96 -44.18 -41.39
C LYS A 422 -27.94 -43.26 -42.62
N ALA A 423 -28.13 -41.97 -42.44
CA ALA A 423 -28.05 -40.99 -43.51
C ALA A 423 -26.60 -40.64 -43.89
N SER A 424 -25.62 -40.94 -43.04
CA SER A 424 -24.22 -40.61 -43.23
C SER A 424 -23.46 -41.61 -44.16
N PRO A 425 -22.30 -41.22 -44.72
CA PRO A 425 -21.44 -42.15 -45.48
C PRO A 425 -21.01 -43.38 -44.68
N ALA A 426 -20.82 -43.24 -43.35
CA ALA A 426 -20.40 -44.32 -42.46
C ALA A 426 -21.58 -45.32 -42.26
N GLY A 427 -22.77 -44.82 -42.04
CA GLY A 427 -23.95 -45.68 -41.82
C GLY A 427 -24.43 -46.42 -43.05
N ARG A 428 -24.22 -45.85 -44.25
CA ARG A 428 -24.53 -46.54 -45.53
C ARG A 428 -23.65 -47.77 -45.80
N LYS A 429 -22.44 -47.80 -45.15
CA LYS A 429 -21.49 -48.92 -45.26
C LYS A 429 -21.63 -49.93 -44.11
N ALA A 430 -22.45 -49.66 -43.12
CA ALA A 430 -22.60 -50.51 -41.94
C ALA A 430 -23.38 -51.80 -42.25
N LYS A 431 -22.86 -52.92 -41.79
CA LYS A 431 -23.52 -54.24 -41.91
C LYS A 431 -24.18 -54.60 -40.56
N GLY A 432 -25.31 -53.99 -40.23
CA GLY A 432 -26.03 -54.27 -38.99
C GLY A 432 -26.26 -53.06 -38.07
N ASN A 433 -26.85 -53.28 -36.89
CA ASN A 433 -27.05 -52.26 -35.87
C ASN A 433 -25.79 -52.14 -35.02
N GLU A 434 -25.20 -50.95 -35.00
CA GLU A 434 -24.05 -50.63 -34.16
C GLU A 434 -24.51 -49.97 -32.86
N GLU A 435 -23.69 -50.11 -31.81
CA GLU A 435 -23.92 -49.47 -30.52
C GLU A 435 -23.88 -47.93 -30.67
N PRO A 436 -24.71 -47.20 -29.89
CA PRO A 436 -24.80 -45.73 -29.97
C PRO A 436 -23.45 -45.02 -29.91
N ASP A 437 -22.55 -45.46 -29.03
CA ASP A 437 -21.21 -44.88 -28.86
C ASP A 437 -20.36 -45.06 -30.12
N ILE A 438 -20.44 -46.19 -30.80
CA ILE A 438 -19.73 -46.47 -32.05
C ILE A 438 -20.28 -45.59 -33.17
N MET A 439 -21.60 -45.44 -33.26
CA MET A 439 -22.24 -44.56 -34.23
C MET A 439 -21.78 -43.09 -34.00
N GLU A 440 -21.77 -42.65 -32.75
CA GLU A 440 -21.30 -41.28 -32.41
C GLU A 440 -19.84 -41.06 -32.78
N GLN A 441 -18.94 -41.99 -32.45
CA GLN A 441 -17.52 -41.93 -32.81
C GLN A 441 -17.31 -41.86 -34.34
N LYS A 442 -18.03 -42.71 -35.11
CA LYS A 442 -17.93 -42.68 -36.56
C LYS A 442 -18.45 -41.38 -37.17
N LEU A 443 -19.56 -40.82 -36.60
CA LEU A 443 -20.06 -39.53 -37.01
C LEU A 443 -19.06 -38.38 -36.66
N GLN A 444 -18.45 -38.42 -35.47
CA GLN A 444 -17.40 -37.46 -35.08
C GLN A 444 -16.20 -37.56 -36.01
N ALA A 445 -15.81 -38.75 -36.48
CA ALA A 445 -14.72 -38.95 -37.43
C ALA A 445 -14.96 -38.26 -38.78
N LEU A 446 -16.24 -38.09 -39.17
CA LEU A 446 -16.61 -37.39 -40.40
C LEU A 446 -16.59 -35.85 -40.26
N GLU A 447 -16.55 -35.34 -39.00
CA GLU A 447 -16.51 -33.91 -38.78
C GLU A 447 -15.09 -33.35 -38.91
N THR A 448 -14.92 -32.32 -39.74
CA THR A 448 -13.68 -31.60 -39.88
C THR A 448 -13.71 -30.34 -39.02
N VAL A 449 -12.76 -30.17 -38.12
CA VAL A 449 -12.59 -28.95 -37.33
C VAL A 449 -11.30 -28.30 -37.78
N THR A 450 -11.40 -27.04 -38.19
CA THR A 450 -10.26 -26.25 -38.69
C THR A 450 -9.69 -25.37 -37.58
N GLN A 451 -8.52 -24.81 -37.81
CA GLN A 451 -7.92 -23.79 -36.94
C GLN A 451 -8.87 -22.59 -36.73
N ALA A 452 -9.52 -22.15 -37.81
CA ALA A 452 -10.49 -21.04 -37.73
C ALA A 452 -11.70 -21.34 -36.83
N ASP A 453 -12.15 -22.61 -36.76
CA ASP A 453 -13.23 -23.06 -35.87
C ASP A 453 -12.78 -22.93 -34.38
N LEU A 454 -11.55 -23.29 -34.06
CA LEU A 454 -10.98 -23.20 -32.71
C LEU A 454 -10.82 -21.73 -32.27
N GLU A 455 -10.33 -20.88 -33.18
CA GLU A 455 -10.21 -19.45 -32.94
C GLU A 455 -11.59 -18.77 -32.76
N ALA A 456 -12.57 -19.20 -33.57
CA ALA A 456 -13.96 -18.74 -33.41
C ALA A 456 -14.55 -19.16 -32.05
N LEU A 457 -14.28 -20.40 -31.60
CA LEU A 457 -14.68 -20.88 -30.28
C LEU A 457 -14.08 -20.03 -29.16
N ALA A 458 -12.75 -19.75 -29.22
CA ALA A 458 -12.05 -18.93 -28.24
C ALA A 458 -12.63 -17.51 -28.20
N ARG A 459 -12.89 -16.93 -29.37
CA ARG A 459 -13.54 -15.60 -29.47
C ARG A 459 -14.94 -15.60 -28.86
N SER A 460 -15.76 -16.59 -29.17
CA SER A 460 -17.12 -16.70 -28.61
C SER A 460 -17.10 -16.86 -27.10
N ARG A 461 -16.12 -17.56 -26.52
CA ARG A 461 -15.94 -17.64 -25.06
C ARG A 461 -15.68 -16.26 -24.46
N ALA A 462 -14.79 -15.47 -25.06
CA ALA A 462 -14.50 -14.11 -24.59
C ALA A 462 -15.74 -13.19 -24.72
N GLU A 463 -16.51 -13.31 -25.80
CA GLU A 463 -17.76 -12.59 -26.01
C GLU A 463 -18.82 -12.95 -24.96
N GLU A 464 -18.97 -14.22 -24.60
CA GLU A 464 -19.89 -14.67 -23.55
C GLU A 464 -19.49 -14.13 -22.17
N VAL A 465 -18.20 -14.17 -21.82
CA VAL A 465 -17.73 -13.57 -20.57
C VAL A 465 -17.99 -12.07 -20.56
N ARG A 466 -17.73 -11.36 -21.67
CA ARG A 466 -18.01 -9.93 -21.80
C ARG A 466 -19.50 -9.64 -21.63
N ALA A 467 -20.35 -10.36 -22.32
CA ALA A 467 -21.80 -10.19 -22.25
C ALA A 467 -22.32 -10.42 -20.82
N PHE A 468 -21.79 -11.45 -20.15
CA PHE A 468 -22.13 -11.74 -18.76
C PHE A 468 -21.73 -10.61 -17.81
N LEU A 469 -20.50 -10.07 -17.94
CA LEU A 469 -20.01 -8.95 -17.13
C LEU A 469 -20.85 -7.69 -17.35
N LEU A 470 -21.19 -7.35 -18.60
CA LEU A 470 -22.02 -6.18 -18.95
C LEU A 470 -23.45 -6.31 -18.42
N LYS A 471 -24.01 -7.53 -18.41
CA LYS A 471 -25.33 -7.79 -17.83
C LYS A 471 -25.39 -7.53 -16.32
N HIS A 472 -24.29 -7.75 -15.61
CA HIS A 472 -24.20 -7.61 -14.15
C HIS A 472 -23.51 -6.35 -13.68
N GLY A 473 -22.97 -5.54 -14.61
CA GLY A 473 -22.36 -4.24 -14.39
C GLY A 473 -22.61 -3.31 -15.59
N PRO A 474 -23.78 -2.65 -15.68
CA PRO A 474 -24.15 -1.83 -16.85
C PRO A 474 -23.15 -0.69 -17.16
N GLY A 475 -22.44 -0.18 -16.14
CA GLY A 475 -21.41 0.86 -16.30
C GLY A 475 -20.08 0.39 -16.91
N LEU A 476 -19.93 -0.91 -17.21
CA LEU A 476 -18.65 -1.51 -17.62
C LEU A 476 -18.38 -1.45 -19.12
N GLY A 477 -19.31 -0.95 -19.96
CA GLY A 477 -19.27 -1.07 -21.42
C GLY A 477 -17.96 -0.60 -22.08
N LYS A 478 -17.37 0.50 -21.60
CA LYS A 478 -16.10 1.05 -22.11
C LYS A 478 -14.86 0.50 -21.42
N ARG A 479 -15.04 -0.37 -20.41
CA ARG A 479 -13.97 -0.84 -19.54
C ARG A 479 -13.69 -2.34 -19.65
N VAL A 480 -14.61 -3.09 -20.26
CA VAL A 480 -14.47 -4.53 -20.54
C VAL A 480 -14.27 -4.72 -22.02
N ASN A 481 -13.05 -4.98 -22.43
CA ASN A 481 -12.68 -5.14 -23.83
C ASN A 481 -12.20 -6.56 -24.09
N ILE A 482 -12.37 -7.03 -25.33
CA ILE A 482 -11.71 -8.24 -25.81
C ILE A 482 -10.36 -7.79 -26.36
N ALA A 483 -9.30 -8.43 -25.93
CA ALA A 483 -7.94 -8.12 -26.39
C ALA A 483 -7.86 -8.27 -27.92
N SER A 484 -7.16 -7.33 -28.57
CA SER A 484 -6.99 -7.34 -30.02
C SER A 484 -5.52 -7.21 -30.40
N LYS A 485 -5.11 -7.94 -31.44
CA LYS A 485 -3.78 -7.85 -32.04
C LYS A 485 -3.94 -7.57 -33.53
N GLY A 486 -3.39 -6.45 -33.99
CA GLY A 486 -3.53 -6.07 -35.39
C GLY A 486 -4.97 -5.81 -35.84
N GLY A 487 -5.86 -5.34 -34.93
CA GLY A 487 -7.27 -5.07 -35.22
C GLY A 487 -8.19 -6.30 -35.13
N LEU A 488 -7.66 -7.50 -34.96
CA LEU A 488 -8.43 -8.74 -34.74
C LEU A 488 -8.36 -9.15 -33.27
N PRO A 489 -9.40 -9.84 -32.72
CA PRO A 489 -9.37 -10.39 -31.37
C PRO A 489 -8.14 -11.27 -31.15
N ASP A 490 -7.38 -11.00 -30.07
CA ASP A 490 -6.24 -11.84 -29.67
C ASP A 490 -6.79 -13.15 -29.09
N VAL A 491 -6.51 -14.26 -29.75
CA VAL A 491 -6.88 -15.60 -29.32
C VAL A 491 -5.62 -16.47 -29.25
N ARG A 492 -5.53 -17.32 -28.23
CA ARG A 492 -4.33 -18.09 -27.98
C ARG A 492 -4.61 -19.58 -27.86
N SER A 493 -3.67 -20.39 -28.33
CA SER A 493 -3.64 -21.82 -28.04
C SER A 493 -3.14 -22.02 -26.59
N GLY A 494 -3.76 -22.96 -25.88
CA GLY A 494 -3.44 -23.27 -24.48
C GLY A 494 -4.52 -24.10 -23.83
N THR A 495 -4.97 -23.71 -22.65
CA THR A 495 -6.12 -24.33 -21.99
C THR A 495 -7.45 -23.76 -22.49
N ALA A 496 -8.54 -24.56 -22.38
CA ALA A 496 -9.91 -24.14 -22.75
C ALA A 496 -10.46 -23.13 -21.74
N GLN A 497 -10.09 -21.84 -21.88
CA GLN A 497 -10.40 -20.79 -20.88
C GLN A 497 -10.47 -19.38 -21.49
N VAL A 498 -10.94 -18.45 -20.70
CA VAL A 498 -10.76 -17.00 -20.94
C VAL A 498 -9.87 -16.45 -19.85
N GLU A 499 -8.79 -15.81 -20.23
CA GLU A 499 -7.90 -15.06 -19.33
C GLU A 499 -8.41 -13.63 -19.18
N ILE A 500 -8.46 -13.13 -17.95
CA ILE A 500 -8.85 -11.76 -17.63
C ILE A 500 -7.58 -11.00 -17.20
N GLN A 501 -7.23 -9.96 -17.94
CA GLN A 501 -6.09 -9.08 -17.65
C GLN A 501 -6.57 -7.71 -17.20
N LEU A 502 -5.98 -7.16 -16.15
CA LEU A 502 -6.22 -5.79 -15.70
C LEU A 502 -5.35 -4.79 -16.48
N ARG A 503 -5.94 -3.62 -16.80
CA ARG A 503 -5.27 -2.52 -17.51
C ARG A 503 -5.50 -1.19 -16.82
#